data_c83687ae52d6f5e1ab475aa4fba0a5b4
#
_entry.id   c83687ae52d6f5e1ab475aa4fba0a5b4
#
_cell.length_a   1.000
_cell.length_b   1.000
_cell.length_c   1.000
_cell.angle_alpha   90.00
_cell.angle_beta   90.00
_cell.angle_gamma   90.00
#
_symmetry.space_group_name_H-M   'P 1'
#
loop_
_entity.id
_entity.type
_entity.pdbx_description
1 polymer ?
#
loop_
_entity_poly.entity_id
_entity_poly.type
_entity_poly.pdbx_seq_one_letter_code
_entity_poly.pdbx_strand_id
1 'polypeptide(L)'
;MVKKLMESIREQKKNSILAMVTISGEVVFEVIIPLLMANLIDYGIDMGDMGYIVKMGIVLLLSALGQLFCGAISGKFAAIASSGFARNLRHDMFYKVQNYSFSNIDKFSTASIVTRLTTDVTNLQNTYQMIIRMAVRSPLMAIFSLVAAFGIDTKLSLIFLAIIPVLVLGLYFIMTRTHPIFERVFRTYDKLNSVVQENLHGIRVVKSFVREDHENKKFTAISENIYKDFKKAEQQLAWNAPLMQLCMYAAVLLLSWFGARTIVACGGDAATGLSTGELLSLLSYATQILMSLMGLSMIFVMLTMSRTSGERVVELLNETPDITTPENAVKSVPDGSIDFEHVQFSYRHGTEGKPALSDINLHIPAGATVGVIGGTGSSKSSFVQLIPRLYDVDLGAVKVGGIDVRKYDLDTLRGDVAMVLQKNVLFSGTIKDNLRWGDENATDEEIRHACQLAQADDFIQTFPKGYDTYIEQGGTNVSGGQKQRLCIARALLKKPKILILDDSTSAVDTRTDALIRGAFAKEIPNTTKIIIAQRIASVQGADMILVLDDGKIVSCGTHDELMQTSPIYREVYESQTKGDPDNATAS
;
A
#
# COMPACT_ATOMS: atom_id res chain seq x y z
N MET A 1 1.73 -16.09 6.52
CA MET A 1 2.48 -14.85 6.27
C MET A 1 3.87 -15.12 5.69
N VAL A 2 4.84 -15.66 6.45
CA VAL A 2 6.24 -15.84 5.99
C VAL A 2 6.35 -16.61 4.67
N LYS A 3 5.66 -17.75 4.54
CA LYS A 3 5.66 -18.55 3.30
C LYS A 3 5.26 -17.71 2.07
N LYS A 4 4.23 -16.88 2.19
CA LYS A 4 3.75 -16.03 1.09
C LYS A 4 4.77 -14.96 0.70
N LEU A 5 5.41 -14.32 1.68
CA LEU A 5 6.48 -13.35 1.41
C LEU A 5 7.71 -13.99 0.78
N MET A 6 8.04 -15.23 1.17
CA MET A 6 9.17 -15.96 0.57
C MET A 6 8.96 -16.31 -0.92
N GLU A 7 7.71 -16.40 -1.39
CA GLU A 7 7.41 -16.60 -2.82
C GLU A 7 7.95 -15.46 -3.69
N SER A 8 7.99 -14.22 -3.17
CA SER A 8 8.48 -13.05 -3.89
C SER A 8 10.03 -12.93 -3.92
N ILE A 9 10.77 -13.85 -3.27
CA ILE A 9 12.24 -13.87 -3.35
C ILE A 9 12.71 -14.29 -4.76
N ARG A 10 12.04 -15.25 -5.39
CA ARG A 10 12.26 -15.72 -6.79
C ARG A 10 13.76 -15.87 -7.14
N GLU A 11 14.22 -15.11 -8.12
CA GLU A 11 15.61 -15.10 -8.62
C GLU A 11 16.64 -14.64 -7.57
N GLN A 12 16.20 -13.96 -6.49
CA GLN A 12 17.11 -13.46 -5.46
C GLN A 12 17.62 -14.52 -4.49
N LYS A 13 17.13 -15.77 -4.58
CA LYS A 13 17.59 -16.88 -3.73
C LYS A 13 19.10 -17.08 -3.78
N LYS A 14 19.70 -17.01 -4.98
CA LYS A 14 21.15 -17.14 -5.16
C LYS A 14 21.93 -16.05 -4.44
N ASN A 15 21.50 -14.79 -4.58
CA ASN A 15 22.13 -13.65 -3.94
C ASN A 15 21.99 -13.72 -2.40
N SER A 16 20.84 -14.18 -1.91
CA SER A 16 20.61 -14.38 -0.47
C SER A 16 21.52 -15.44 0.12
N ILE A 17 21.65 -16.60 -0.54
CA ILE A 17 22.55 -17.67 -0.11
C ILE A 17 24.00 -17.19 -0.15
N LEU A 18 24.41 -16.49 -1.20
CA LEU A 18 25.77 -15.98 -1.33
C LEU A 18 26.09 -14.93 -0.24
N ALA A 19 25.13 -14.07 0.11
CA ALA A 19 25.26 -13.15 1.24
C ALA A 19 25.45 -13.89 2.57
N MET A 20 24.69 -14.97 2.81
CA MET A 20 24.79 -15.80 4.02
C MET A 20 26.14 -16.55 4.08
N VAL A 21 26.61 -17.10 2.98
CA VAL A 21 27.90 -17.82 2.92
C VAL A 21 29.06 -16.85 3.15
N THR A 22 29.04 -15.70 2.50
CA THR A 22 30.14 -14.73 2.64
C THR A 22 30.17 -14.08 4.03
N ILE A 23 29.00 -13.83 4.68
CA ILE A 23 28.98 -13.36 6.07
C ILE A 23 29.49 -14.43 7.04
N SER A 24 29.25 -15.72 6.76
CA SER A 24 29.82 -16.82 7.56
C SER A 24 31.34 -16.86 7.42
N GLY A 25 31.90 -16.62 6.23
CA GLY A 25 33.33 -16.46 6.01
C GLY A 25 33.93 -15.26 6.77
N GLU A 26 33.22 -14.11 6.80
CA GLU A 26 33.60 -12.95 7.60
C GLU A 26 33.74 -13.34 9.09
N VAL A 27 32.75 -14.06 9.65
CA VAL A 27 32.74 -14.51 11.04
C VAL A 27 33.92 -15.45 11.34
N VAL A 28 34.27 -16.34 10.41
CA VAL A 28 35.43 -17.26 10.58
C VAL A 28 36.72 -16.45 10.71
N PHE A 29 36.95 -15.46 9.83
CA PHE A 29 38.14 -14.61 9.94
C PHE A 29 38.13 -13.81 11.25
N GLU A 30 36.99 -13.26 11.67
CA GLU A 30 36.85 -12.48 12.89
C GLU A 30 37.16 -13.30 14.16
N VAL A 31 36.81 -14.60 14.16
CA VAL A 31 37.13 -15.50 15.29
C VAL A 31 38.58 -15.98 15.27
N ILE A 32 39.20 -16.11 14.10
CA ILE A 32 40.60 -16.54 13.97
C ILE A 32 41.58 -15.44 14.39
N ILE A 33 41.25 -14.15 14.16
CA ILE A 33 42.16 -13.03 14.45
C ILE A 33 42.67 -13.02 15.90
N PRO A 34 41.82 -13.17 16.96
CA PRO A 34 42.33 -13.24 18.34
C PRO A 34 43.30 -14.42 18.57
N LEU A 35 43.09 -15.60 17.97
CA LEU A 35 44.00 -16.74 18.08
C LEU A 35 45.35 -16.43 17.45
N LEU A 36 45.36 -15.82 16.27
CA LEU A 36 46.61 -15.39 15.61
C LEU A 36 47.31 -14.31 16.44
N MET A 37 46.57 -13.44 17.11
CA MET A 37 47.14 -12.42 17.99
C MET A 37 47.77 -13.05 19.24
N ALA A 38 47.16 -14.10 19.81
CA ALA A 38 47.76 -14.86 20.89
C ALA A 38 49.12 -15.42 20.47
N ASN A 39 49.17 -16.11 19.31
CA ASN A 39 50.42 -16.68 18.79
C ASN A 39 51.49 -15.60 18.54
N LEU A 40 51.08 -14.41 18.08
CA LEU A 40 52.02 -13.29 17.87
C LEU A 40 52.63 -12.84 19.18
N ILE A 41 51.84 -12.77 20.26
CA ILE A 41 52.31 -12.38 21.59
C ILE A 41 53.21 -13.44 22.16
N ASP A 42 52.76 -14.70 22.25
CA ASP A 42 53.45 -15.77 22.96
C ASP A 42 54.76 -16.19 22.27
N TYR A 43 54.74 -16.37 20.94
CA TYR A 43 55.93 -16.83 20.19
C TYR A 43 56.73 -15.71 19.52
N GLY A 44 56.14 -14.51 19.41
CA GLY A 44 56.83 -13.37 18.81
C GLY A 44 57.40 -12.42 19.87
N ILE A 45 56.50 -11.80 20.66
CA ILE A 45 56.84 -10.75 21.60
C ILE A 45 57.59 -11.33 22.81
N ASP A 46 57.01 -12.33 23.46
CA ASP A 46 57.58 -12.93 24.68
C ASP A 46 58.92 -13.65 24.43
N MET A 47 59.12 -14.24 23.23
CA MET A 47 60.38 -14.84 22.83
C MET A 47 61.33 -13.86 22.13
N GLY A 48 60.94 -12.64 21.81
CA GLY A 48 61.74 -11.64 21.14
C GLY A 48 62.10 -11.96 19.68
N ASP A 49 61.31 -12.83 19.00
CA ASP A 49 61.58 -13.24 17.61
C ASP A 49 60.89 -12.26 16.62
N MET A 50 61.69 -11.29 16.13
CA MET A 50 61.25 -10.33 15.13
C MET A 50 60.84 -10.97 13.80
N GLY A 51 61.44 -12.10 13.41
CA GLY A 51 61.08 -12.84 12.19
C GLY A 51 59.67 -13.40 12.30
N TYR A 52 59.35 -13.98 13.45
CA TYR A 52 57.99 -14.50 13.72
C TYR A 52 56.96 -13.37 13.79
N ILE A 53 57.26 -12.23 14.42
CA ILE A 53 56.41 -11.06 14.51
C ILE A 53 56.04 -10.56 13.10
N VAL A 54 56.99 -10.39 12.21
CA VAL A 54 56.75 -9.94 10.83
C VAL A 54 55.91 -10.95 10.06
N LYS A 55 56.20 -12.25 10.16
CA LYS A 55 55.45 -13.31 9.53
C LYS A 55 53.98 -13.31 10.00
N MET A 56 53.76 -13.24 11.31
CA MET A 56 52.43 -13.29 11.90
C MET A 56 51.67 -11.99 11.62
N GLY A 57 52.35 -10.84 11.57
CA GLY A 57 51.78 -9.55 11.16
C GLY A 57 51.25 -9.59 9.72
N ILE A 58 51.96 -10.24 8.79
CA ILE A 58 51.47 -10.43 7.42
C ILE A 58 50.23 -11.34 7.41
N VAL A 59 50.19 -12.42 8.20
CA VAL A 59 49.05 -13.34 8.28
C VAL A 59 47.82 -12.59 8.86
N LEU A 60 48.02 -11.77 9.90
CA LEU A 60 46.95 -10.94 10.47
C LEU A 60 46.40 -9.92 9.45
N LEU A 61 47.29 -9.27 8.68
CA LEU A 61 46.89 -8.35 7.62
C LEU A 61 46.08 -9.07 6.53
N LEU A 62 46.53 -10.24 6.09
CA LEU A 62 45.78 -11.04 5.10
C LEU A 62 44.44 -11.50 5.64
N SER A 63 44.37 -11.88 6.92
CA SER A 63 43.11 -12.27 7.58
C SER A 63 42.13 -11.08 7.66
N ALA A 64 42.62 -9.90 8.02
CA ALA A 64 41.81 -8.68 8.04
C ALA A 64 41.30 -8.27 6.64
N LEU A 65 42.18 -8.40 5.62
CA LEU A 65 41.74 -8.17 4.22
C LEU A 65 40.71 -9.22 3.77
N GLY A 66 40.86 -10.48 4.18
CA GLY A 66 39.89 -11.55 3.93
C GLY A 66 38.53 -11.24 4.58
N GLN A 67 38.55 -10.79 5.84
CA GLN A 67 37.35 -10.34 6.55
C GLN A 67 36.65 -9.18 5.81
N LEU A 68 37.42 -8.13 5.45
CA LEU A 68 36.93 -6.98 4.71
C LEU A 68 36.27 -7.40 3.38
N PHE A 69 36.94 -8.27 2.63
CA PHE A 69 36.47 -8.76 1.33
C PHE A 69 35.17 -9.57 1.49
N CYS A 70 35.10 -10.50 2.45
CA CYS A 70 33.90 -11.27 2.75
C CYS A 70 32.74 -10.36 3.20
N GLY A 71 32.98 -9.37 4.07
CA GLY A 71 32.00 -8.40 4.54
C GLY A 71 31.46 -7.50 3.42
N ALA A 72 32.35 -7.00 2.57
CA ALA A 72 31.98 -6.17 1.42
C ALA A 72 31.10 -6.93 0.41
N ILE A 73 31.51 -8.17 0.09
CA ILE A 73 30.75 -9.05 -0.81
C ILE A 73 29.37 -9.37 -0.19
N SER A 74 29.34 -9.75 1.08
CA SER A 74 28.07 -10.00 1.79
C SER A 74 27.15 -8.78 1.74
N GLY A 75 27.68 -7.59 2.00
CA GLY A 75 26.94 -6.34 1.93
C GLY A 75 26.33 -6.09 0.55
N LYS A 76 27.15 -6.29 -0.51
CA LYS A 76 26.71 -6.14 -1.90
C LYS A 76 25.56 -7.10 -2.25
N PHE A 77 25.73 -8.39 -1.98
CA PHE A 77 24.71 -9.40 -2.32
C PHE A 77 23.45 -9.26 -1.45
N ALA A 78 23.59 -8.88 -0.20
CA ALA A 78 22.44 -8.58 0.66
C ALA A 78 21.63 -7.37 0.16
N ALA A 79 22.29 -6.31 -0.31
CA ALA A 79 21.63 -5.16 -0.90
C ALA A 79 20.88 -5.52 -2.19
N ILE A 80 21.51 -6.29 -3.08
CA ILE A 80 20.89 -6.79 -4.32
C ILE A 80 19.68 -7.66 -3.99
N ALA A 81 19.83 -8.61 -3.04
CA ALA A 81 18.77 -9.53 -2.66
C ALA A 81 17.56 -8.80 -2.04
N SER A 82 17.80 -7.86 -1.11
CA SER A 82 16.72 -7.12 -0.43
C SER A 82 16.01 -6.16 -1.37
N SER A 83 16.74 -5.44 -2.21
CA SER A 83 16.15 -4.54 -3.20
C SER A 83 15.37 -5.31 -4.27
N GLY A 84 15.90 -6.45 -4.72
CA GLY A 84 15.21 -7.33 -5.66
C GLY A 84 13.94 -7.94 -5.07
N PHE A 85 13.98 -8.37 -3.81
CA PHE A 85 12.79 -8.81 -3.08
C PHE A 85 11.72 -7.71 -3.00
N ALA A 86 12.10 -6.49 -2.63
CA ALA A 86 11.18 -5.37 -2.56
C ALA A 86 10.59 -5.00 -3.93
N ARG A 87 11.39 -5.05 -5.00
CA ARG A 87 10.92 -4.86 -6.38
C ARG A 87 9.85 -5.89 -6.74
N ASN A 88 10.13 -7.17 -6.50
CA ASN A 88 9.20 -8.25 -6.80
C ASN A 88 7.90 -8.11 -6.00
N LEU A 89 8.01 -7.74 -4.71
CA LEU A 89 6.86 -7.56 -3.84
C LEU A 89 5.97 -6.40 -4.31
N ARG A 90 6.57 -5.25 -4.69
CA ARG A 90 5.82 -4.11 -5.27
C ARG A 90 5.16 -4.50 -6.59
N HIS A 91 5.85 -5.23 -7.44
CA HIS A 91 5.28 -5.74 -8.69
C HIS A 91 4.07 -6.64 -8.41
N ASP A 92 4.23 -7.65 -7.54
CA ASP A 92 3.15 -8.60 -7.25
C ASP A 92 1.92 -7.90 -6.65
N MET A 93 2.15 -6.95 -5.74
CA MET A 93 1.07 -6.15 -5.15
C MET A 93 0.39 -5.24 -6.16
N PHE A 94 1.15 -4.55 -7.02
CA PHE A 94 0.59 -3.64 -8.01
C PHE A 94 -0.26 -4.38 -9.04
N TYR A 95 0.26 -5.50 -9.58
CA TYR A 95 -0.49 -6.34 -10.52
C TYR A 95 -1.74 -6.94 -9.86
N LYS A 96 -1.65 -7.31 -8.59
CA LYS A 96 -2.80 -7.81 -7.85
C LYS A 96 -3.91 -6.77 -7.72
N VAL A 97 -3.54 -5.52 -7.37
CA VAL A 97 -4.48 -4.40 -7.25
C VAL A 97 -5.14 -4.05 -8.59
N GLN A 98 -4.40 -4.16 -9.71
CA GLN A 98 -4.97 -3.92 -11.05
C GLN A 98 -6.07 -4.92 -11.42
N ASN A 99 -6.02 -6.13 -10.84
CA ASN A 99 -7.01 -7.18 -11.07
C ASN A 99 -8.15 -7.19 -10.03
N TYR A 100 -8.20 -6.22 -9.11
CA TYR A 100 -9.25 -6.13 -8.12
C TYR A 100 -10.57 -5.66 -8.73
N SER A 101 -11.66 -6.18 -8.21
CA SER A 101 -12.99 -5.62 -8.42
C SER A 101 -13.20 -4.36 -7.58
N PHE A 102 -14.25 -3.62 -7.85
CA PHE A 102 -14.58 -2.41 -7.09
C PHE A 102 -14.84 -2.72 -5.61
N SER A 103 -15.49 -3.83 -5.27
CA SER A 103 -15.70 -4.29 -3.90
C SER A 103 -14.39 -4.50 -3.13
N ASN A 104 -13.34 -5.07 -3.77
CA ASN A 104 -12.03 -5.20 -3.17
C ASN A 104 -11.36 -3.82 -2.95
N ILE A 105 -11.50 -2.88 -3.90
CA ILE A 105 -10.96 -1.52 -3.77
C ILE A 105 -11.67 -0.75 -2.65
N ASP A 106 -12.98 -0.93 -2.49
CA ASP A 106 -13.75 -0.30 -1.41
C ASP A 106 -13.35 -0.83 -0.03
N LYS A 107 -12.91 -2.09 0.06
CA LYS A 107 -12.37 -2.69 1.29
C LYS A 107 -11.06 -2.03 1.72
N PHE A 108 -10.22 -1.65 0.76
CA PHE A 108 -8.92 -1.02 1.01
C PHE A 108 -8.97 0.45 0.58
N SER A 109 -8.76 1.39 1.51
CA SER A 109 -8.60 2.79 1.09
C SER A 109 -7.37 2.96 0.19
N THR A 110 -7.44 3.86 -0.79
CA THR A 110 -6.31 4.19 -1.68
C THR A 110 -5.05 4.57 -0.90
N ALA A 111 -5.20 5.36 0.18
CA ALA A 111 -4.08 5.74 1.06
C ALA A 111 -3.44 4.51 1.72
N SER A 112 -4.24 3.52 2.13
CA SER A 112 -3.74 2.26 2.70
C SER A 112 -2.95 1.44 1.67
N ILE A 113 -3.43 1.35 0.43
CA ILE A 113 -2.72 0.64 -0.65
C ILE A 113 -1.37 1.32 -0.94
N VAL A 114 -1.34 2.65 -1.02
CA VAL A 114 -0.10 3.42 -1.23
C VAL A 114 0.90 3.18 -0.09
N THR A 115 0.45 3.21 1.17
CA THR A 115 1.31 2.95 2.34
C THR A 115 1.89 1.53 2.29
N ARG A 116 1.10 0.54 1.89
CA ARG A 116 1.55 -0.86 1.74
C ARG A 116 2.62 -1.00 0.64
N LEU A 117 2.43 -0.33 -0.51
CA LEU A 117 3.38 -0.35 -1.63
C LEU A 117 4.68 0.40 -1.36
N THR A 118 4.68 1.36 -0.45
CA THR A 118 5.83 2.21 -0.12
C THR A 118 6.45 1.84 1.23
N THR A 119 5.87 2.28 2.31
CA THR A 119 6.44 2.16 3.67
C THR A 119 6.52 0.70 4.12
N ASP A 120 5.44 -0.09 3.97
CA ASP A 120 5.43 -1.47 4.45
C ASP A 120 6.42 -2.34 3.67
N VAL A 121 6.51 -2.17 2.35
CA VAL A 121 7.51 -2.89 1.54
C VAL A 121 8.94 -2.47 1.92
N THR A 122 9.18 -1.19 2.22
CA THR A 122 10.50 -0.72 2.66
C THR A 122 10.88 -1.30 4.03
N ASN A 123 9.93 -1.39 4.96
CA ASN A 123 10.14 -2.05 6.25
C ASN A 123 10.50 -3.54 6.07
N LEU A 124 9.78 -4.23 5.19
CA LEU A 124 10.06 -5.63 4.86
C LEU A 124 11.42 -5.81 4.16
N GLN A 125 11.80 -4.90 3.28
CA GLN A 125 13.11 -4.87 2.62
C GLN A 125 14.25 -4.79 3.64
N ASN A 126 14.17 -3.82 4.57
CA ASN A 126 15.17 -3.61 5.61
C ASN A 126 15.26 -4.82 6.54
N THR A 127 14.11 -5.36 6.94
CA THR A 127 14.04 -6.56 7.78
C THR A 127 14.63 -7.77 7.06
N TYR A 128 14.33 -7.96 5.79
CA TYR A 128 14.90 -9.05 4.99
C TYR A 128 16.42 -8.93 4.88
N GLN A 129 16.95 -7.73 4.61
CA GLN A 129 18.39 -7.47 4.57
C GLN A 129 19.06 -7.79 5.92
N MET A 130 18.40 -7.41 7.01
CA MET A 130 18.90 -7.70 8.36
C MET A 130 18.90 -9.18 8.67
N ILE A 131 17.84 -9.91 8.29
CA ILE A 131 17.75 -11.36 8.49
C ILE A 131 18.89 -12.07 7.77
N ILE A 132 19.12 -11.81 6.50
CA ILE A 132 20.14 -12.54 5.70
C ILE A 132 21.58 -12.20 6.12
N ARG A 133 21.81 -11.12 6.85
CA ARG A 133 23.13 -10.74 7.40
C ARG A 133 23.24 -11.01 8.89
N MET A 134 22.49 -10.25 9.69
CA MET A 134 22.64 -10.23 11.14
C MET A 134 22.12 -11.50 11.82
N ALA A 135 20.98 -12.07 11.33
CA ALA A 135 20.45 -13.28 11.92
C ALA A 135 21.31 -14.54 11.62
N VAL A 136 22.20 -14.45 10.62
CA VAL A 136 23.21 -15.49 10.36
C VAL A 136 24.49 -15.18 11.13
N ARG A 137 24.98 -13.93 11.07
CA ARG A 137 26.23 -13.52 11.71
C ARG A 137 26.20 -13.71 13.23
N SER A 138 25.16 -13.19 13.91
CA SER A 138 25.15 -13.16 15.37
C SER A 138 25.16 -14.54 16.03
N PRO A 139 24.34 -15.54 15.62
CA PRO A 139 24.44 -16.88 16.17
C PRO A 139 25.77 -17.56 15.86
N LEU A 140 26.27 -17.44 14.63
CA LEU A 140 27.55 -18.02 14.25
C LEU A 140 28.70 -17.43 15.04
N MET A 141 28.70 -16.11 15.25
CA MET A 141 29.70 -15.42 16.05
C MET A 141 29.69 -15.90 17.49
N ALA A 142 28.50 -16.00 18.13
CA ALA A 142 28.38 -16.52 19.48
C ALA A 142 28.91 -17.97 19.60
N ILE A 143 28.51 -18.83 18.68
CA ILE A 143 28.89 -20.26 18.68
C ILE A 143 30.41 -20.41 18.43
N PHE A 144 30.94 -19.77 17.37
CA PHE A 144 32.35 -19.96 17.00
C PHE A 144 33.30 -19.33 18.03
N SER A 145 32.96 -18.14 18.59
CA SER A 145 33.74 -17.54 19.66
C SER A 145 33.69 -18.36 20.94
N LEU A 146 32.55 -18.99 21.25
CA LEU A 146 32.41 -19.86 22.39
C LEU A 146 33.26 -21.17 22.20
N VAL A 147 33.15 -21.79 21.02
CA VAL A 147 33.95 -22.99 20.67
C VAL A 147 35.44 -22.67 20.72
N ALA A 148 35.85 -21.54 20.17
CA ALA A 148 37.25 -21.10 20.22
C ALA A 148 37.73 -20.84 21.66
N ALA A 149 36.92 -20.24 22.49
CA ALA A 149 37.22 -20.03 23.92
C ALA A 149 37.36 -21.38 24.68
N PHE A 150 36.49 -22.33 24.44
CA PHE A 150 36.60 -23.69 25.01
C PHE A 150 37.84 -24.45 24.51
N GLY A 151 38.32 -24.15 23.33
CA GLY A 151 39.55 -24.68 22.78
C GLY A 151 40.82 -24.17 23.46
N ILE A 152 40.77 -22.97 24.06
CA ILE A 152 41.88 -22.36 24.82
C ILE A 152 41.92 -22.93 26.24
N ASP A 153 40.86 -22.64 27.02
CA ASP A 153 40.78 -23.15 28.41
C ASP A 153 39.31 -23.45 28.76
N THR A 154 39.03 -24.73 29.04
CA THR A 154 37.68 -25.21 29.35
C THR A 154 37.17 -24.64 30.68
N LYS A 155 38.02 -24.44 31.70
CA LYS A 155 37.59 -23.96 33.02
C LYS A 155 37.22 -22.48 32.99
N LEU A 156 38.04 -21.68 32.32
CA LEU A 156 37.78 -20.25 32.15
C LEU A 156 36.55 -19.98 31.27
N SER A 157 36.37 -20.85 30.26
CA SER A 157 35.22 -20.72 29.35
C SER A 157 33.85 -21.00 30.05
N LEU A 158 33.84 -21.72 31.20
CA LEU A 158 32.63 -21.86 32.03
C LEU A 158 32.08 -20.52 32.54
N ILE A 159 32.93 -19.48 32.61
CA ILE A 159 32.52 -18.12 32.98
C ILE A 159 31.50 -17.60 31.96
N PHE A 160 31.70 -17.88 30.67
CA PHE A 160 30.72 -17.49 29.63
C PHE A 160 29.39 -18.22 29.82
N LEU A 161 29.46 -19.53 30.18
CA LEU A 161 28.25 -20.30 30.41
C LEU A 161 27.43 -19.82 31.61
N ALA A 162 28.05 -19.14 32.57
CA ALA A 162 27.38 -18.51 33.70
C ALA A 162 26.82 -17.12 33.35
N ILE A 163 27.55 -16.31 32.56
CA ILE A 163 27.19 -14.93 32.24
C ILE A 163 26.13 -14.85 31.15
N ILE A 164 26.19 -15.71 30.12
CA ILE A 164 25.22 -15.73 29.01
C ILE A 164 23.78 -15.89 29.50
N PRO A 165 23.42 -16.85 30.38
CA PRO A 165 22.08 -16.95 30.91
C PRO A 165 21.62 -15.70 31.68
N VAL A 166 22.50 -15.07 32.45
CA VAL A 166 22.19 -13.83 33.18
C VAL A 166 21.81 -12.72 32.21
N LEU A 167 22.61 -12.54 31.13
CA LEU A 167 22.32 -11.54 30.11
C LEU A 167 21.04 -11.86 29.37
N VAL A 168 20.85 -13.12 28.93
CA VAL A 168 19.65 -13.55 28.19
C VAL A 168 18.38 -13.36 29.03
N LEU A 169 18.39 -13.75 30.29
CA LEU A 169 17.27 -13.57 31.22
C LEU A 169 16.99 -12.09 31.46
N GLY A 170 18.02 -11.26 31.65
CA GLY A 170 17.87 -9.82 31.80
C GLY A 170 17.28 -9.16 30.56
N LEU A 171 17.77 -9.49 29.37
CA LEU A 171 17.23 -9.01 28.09
C LEU A 171 15.78 -9.47 27.89
N TYR A 172 15.48 -10.73 28.17
CA TYR A 172 14.12 -11.27 28.10
C TYR A 172 13.16 -10.51 29.03
N PHE A 173 13.58 -10.23 30.25
CA PHE A 173 12.77 -9.48 31.22
C PHE A 173 12.51 -8.03 30.76
N ILE A 174 13.54 -7.33 30.27
CA ILE A 174 13.40 -5.97 29.72
C ILE A 174 12.43 -6.00 28.54
N MET A 175 12.60 -6.95 27.61
CA MET A 175 11.81 -7.06 26.39
C MET A 175 10.32 -7.32 26.69
N THR A 176 10.01 -8.29 27.57
CA THR A 176 8.63 -8.63 27.92
C THR A 176 7.91 -7.49 28.63
N ARG A 177 8.63 -6.66 29.37
CA ARG A 177 8.07 -5.47 30.01
C ARG A 177 7.87 -4.29 29.07
N THR A 178 8.76 -4.13 28.10
CA THR A 178 8.76 -2.98 27.17
C THR A 178 7.80 -3.18 26.01
N HIS A 179 7.66 -4.40 25.50
CA HIS A 179 6.80 -4.73 24.35
C HIS A 179 5.35 -4.22 24.47
N PRO A 180 4.60 -4.48 25.56
CA PRO A 180 3.22 -4.02 25.67
C PRO A 180 3.09 -2.49 25.79
N ILE A 181 4.15 -1.80 26.21
CA ILE A 181 4.17 -0.35 26.26
C ILE A 181 4.30 0.20 24.83
N PHE A 182 5.19 -0.36 24.00
CA PHE A 182 5.32 0.02 22.60
C PHE A 182 4.03 -0.25 21.81
N GLU A 183 3.34 -1.36 22.03
CA GLU A 183 2.03 -1.60 21.40
C GLU A 183 1.02 -0.48 21.71
N ARG A 184 0.97 0.00 22.97
CA ARG A 184 0.11 1.14 23.32
C ARG A 184 0.56 2.43 22.63
N VAL A 185 1.87 2.70 22.60
CA VAL A 185 2.43 3.85 21.91
C VAL A 185 1.99 3.85 20.46
N PHE A 186 2.15 2.74 19.73
CA PHE A 186 1.74 2.65 18.32
C PHE A 186 0.24 2.87 18.12
N ARG A 187 -0.61 2.27 18.95
CA ARG A 187 -2.07 2.53 18.92
C ARG A 187 -2.42 4.00 19.18
N THR A 188 -1.65 4.67 20.05
CA THR A 188 -1.86 6.09 20.34
C THR A 188 -1.33 6.97 19.18
N TYR A 189 -0.26 6.55 18.47
CA TYR A 189 0.18 7.19 17.23
C TYR A 189 -0.88 7.10 16.13
N ASP A 190 -1.57 5.96 15.98
CA ASP A 190 -2.67 5.82 15.01
C ASP A 190 -3.80 6.83 15.32
N LYS A 191 -4.14 7.01 16.60
CA LYS A 191 -5.11 8.04 17.02
C LYS A 191 -4.61 9.45 16.73
N LEU A 192 -3.33 9.75 16.99
CA LEU A 192 -2.72 11.04 16.68
C LEU A 192 -2.81 11.33 15.18
N ASN A 193 -2.42 10.37 14.35
CA ASN A 193 -2.48 10.49 12.89
C ASN A 193 -3.91 10.77 12.42
N SER A 194 -4.91 10.08 12.97
CA SER A 194 -6.32 10.30 12.65
C SER A 194 -6.76 11.73 13.00
N VAL A 195 -6.38 12.23 14.18
CA VAL A 195 -6.71 13.60 14.63
C VAL A 195 -6.02 14.65 13.75
N VAL A 196 -4.75 14.43 13.38
CA VAL A 196 -4.02 15.34 12.48
C VAL A 196 -4.64 15.36 11.09
N GLN A 197 -4.99 14.20 10.53
CA GLN A 197 -5.66 14.11 9.22
C GLN A 197 -7.03 14.79 9.24
N GLU A 198 -7.84 14.54 10.28
CA GLU A 198 -9.14 15.19 10.48
C GLU A 198 -8.99 16.72 10.53
N ASN A 199 -8.04 17.21 11.34
CA ASN A 199 -7.78 18.65 11.49
C ASN A 199 -7.30 19.29 10.19
N LEU A 200 -6.34 18.67 9.49
CA LEU A 200 -5.84 19.18 8.21
C LEU A 200 -6.92 19.17 7.12
N HIS A 201 -7.75 18.14 7.08
CA HIS A 201 -8.87 18.07 6.14
C HIS A 201 -9.93 19.16 6.44
N GLY A 202 -10.20 19.34 7.73
CA GLY A 202 -11.17 20.34 8.25
C GLY A 202 -10.56 21.71 8.58
N ILE A 203 -9.31 22.02 8.19
CA ILE A 203 -8.60 23.21 8.68
C ILE A 203 -9.34 24.53 8.39
N ARG A 204 -10.06 24.61 7.26
CA ARG A 204 -10.88 25.79 6.92
C ARG A 204 -12.05 25.95 7.90
N VAL A 205 -12.64 24.84 8.36
CA VAL A 205 -13.71 24.85 9.37
C VAL A 205 -13.13 25.29 10.71
N VAL A 206 -12.01 24.71 11.15
CA VAL A 206 -11.35 25.09 12.39
C VAL A 206 -11.05 26.59 12.41
N LYS A 207 -10.52 27.13 11.30
CA LYS A 207 -10.22 28.56 11.16
C LYS A 207 -11.48 29.44 11.13
N SER A 208 -12.51 29.03 10.38
CA SER A 208 -13.73 29.83 10.26
C SER A 208 -14.54 29.89 11.57
N PHE A 209 -14.44 28.85 12.41
CA PHE A 209 -15.12 28.81 13.70
C PHE A 209 -14.23 29.20 14.89
N VAL A 210 -12.97 29.60 14.65
CA VAL A 210 -11.98 30.00 15.68
C VAL A 210 -11.83 28.92 16.76
N ARG A 211 -11.62 27.66 16.32
CA ARG A 211 -11.54 26.49 17.22
C ARG A 211 -10.14 25.93 17.37
N GLU A 212 -9.09 26.69 17.06
CA GLU A 212 -7.69 26.30 17.16
C GLU A 212 -7.33 25.82 18.57
N ASP A 213 -7.79 26.51 19.60
CA ASP A 213 -7.51 26.15 20.99
C ASP A 213 -8.11 24.81 21.39
N HIS A 214 -9.29 24.47 20.85
CA HIS A 214 -9.93 23.17 21.07
C HIS A 214 -9.09 22.04 20.45
N GLU A 215 -8.70 22.21 19.19
CA GLU A 215 -7.87 21.24 18.48
C GLU A 215 -6.47 21.11 19.08
N ASN A 216 -5.85 22.21 19.51
CA ASN A 216 -4.58 22.20 20.22
C ASN A 216 -4.65 21.40 21.53
N LYS A 217 -5.72 21.55 22.30
CA LYS A 217 -5.95 20.78 23.53
C LYS A 217 -6.12 19.29 23.23
N LYS A 218 -6.91 18.94 22.18
CA LYS A 218 -7.12 17.55 21.73
C LYS A 218 -5.79 16.91 21.32
N PHE A 219 -5.00 17.61 20.51
CA PHE A 219 -3.66 17.16 20.08
C PHE A 219 -2.71 17.00 21.25
N THR A 220 -2.61 18.01 22.12
CA THR A 220 -1.70 18.00 23.28
C THR A 220 -2.02 16.85 24.22
N ALA A 221 -3.30 16.55 24.47
CA ALA A 221 -3.69 15.44 25.35
C ALA A 221 -3.21 14.08 24.80
N ILE A 222 -3.30 13.86 23.48
CA ILE A 222 -2.83 12.62 22.85
C ILE A 222 -1.30 12.58 22.84
N SER A 223 -0.64 13.69 22.50
CA SER A 223 0.82 13.82 22.48
C SER A 223 1.42 13.58 23.88
N GLU A 224 0.77 14.07 24.93
CA GLU A 224 1.20 13.86 26.31
C GLU A 224 1.11 12.38 26.72
N ASN A 225 0.07 11.66 26.26
CA ASN A 225 -0.04 10.21 26.49
C ASN A 225 1.08 9.44 25.79
N ILE A 226 1.41 9.82 24.54
CA ILE A 226 2.55 9.24 23.81
C ILE A 226 3.83 9.51 24.59
N TYR A 227 4.07 10.74 25.01
CA TYR A 227 5.25 11.11 25.80
C TYR A 227 5.39 10.28 27.07
N LYS A 228 4.30 10.10 27.84
CA LYS A 228 4.31 9.31 29.08
C LYS A 228 4.64 7.84 28.85
N ASP A 229 4.01 7.24 27.84
CA ASP A 229 4.23 5.82 27.52
C ASP A 229 5.62 5.63 26.89
N PHE A 230 6.02 6.51 25.96
CA PHE A 230 7.35 6.44 25.35
C PHE A 230 8.46 6.62 26.38
N LYS A 231 8.32 7.60 27.28
CA LYS A 231 9.25 7.79 28.39
C LYS A 231 9.40 6.53 29.25
N LYS A 232 8.27 5.84 29.58
CA LYS A 232 8.34 4.58 30.33
C LYS A 232 9.05 3.47 29.56
N ALA A 233 8.79 3.36 28.26
CA ALA A 233 9.46 2.39 27.40
C ALA A 233 10.95 2.63 27.34
N GLU A 234 11.36 3.88 27.08
CA GLU A 234 12.79 4.28 27.03
C GLU A 234 13.50 4.11 28.37
N GLN A 235 12.85 4.42 29.49
CA GLN A 235 13.40 4.18 30.81
C GLN A 235 13.68 2.69 31.08
N GLN A 236 12.83 1.79 30.57
CA GLN A 236 13.08 0.35 30.67
C GLN A 236 14.16 -0.12 29.72
N LEU A 237 14.18 0.38 28.46
CA LEU A 237 15.23 0.07 27.51
C LEU A 237 16.60 0.62 27.94
N ALA A 238 16.62 1.72 28.66
CA ALA A 238 17.86 2.32 29.16
C ALA A 238 18.66 1.35 30.09
N TRP A 239 18.00 0.36 30.71
CA TRP A 239 18.68 -0.69 31.47
C TRP A 239 19.46 -1.69 30.62
N ASN A 240 19.22 -1.71 29.30
CA ASN A 240 19.88 -2.65 28.41
C ASN A 240 21.41 -2.43 28.36
N ALA A 241 21.85 -1.18 28.20
CA ALA A 241 23.27 -0.85 28.15
C ALA A 241 24.01 -1.08 29.49
N PRO A 242 23.50 -0.65 30.67
CA PRO A 242 24.11 -0.96 31.95
C PRO A 242 24.18 -2.46 32.25
N LEU A 243 23.12 -3.24 31.95
CA LEU A 243 23.12 -4.70 32.12
C LEU A 243 24.20 -5.35 31.29
N MET A 244 24.31 -4.94 30.02
CA MET A 244 25.33 -5.47 29.12
C MET A 244 26.74 -5.11 29.59
N GLN A 245 26.98 -3.84 29.99
CA GLN A 245 28.25 -3.40 30.56
C GLN A 245 28.61 -4.17 31.82
N LEU A 246 27.64 -4.39 32.71
CA LEU A 246 27.85 -5.18 33.92
C LEU A 246 28.29 -6.61 33.58
N CYS A 247 27.62 -7.28 32.65
CA CYS A 247 27.99 -8.61 32.20
C CYS A 247 29.37 -8.64 31.54
N MET A 248 29.67 -7.61 30.71
CA MET A 248 30.98 -7.49 30.06
C MET A 248 32.11 -7.28 31.06
N TYR A 249 31.96 -6.33 31.98
CA TYR A 249 32.99 -6.10 32.99
C TYR A 249 33.12 -7.24 33.98
N ALA A 250 32.02 -7.92 34.33
CA ALA A 250 32.07 -9.13 35.14
C ALA A 250 32.87 -10.24 34.42
N ALA A 251 32.62 -10.44 33.12
CA ALA A 251 33.39 -11.40 32.31
C ALA A 251 34.87 -11.04 32.28
N VAL A 252 35.19 -9.76 31.96
CA VAL A 252 36.58 -9.28 31.90
C VAL A 252 37.28 -9.42 33.25
N LEU A 253 36.65 -9.03 34.35
CA LEU A 253 37.24 -9.12 35.71
C LEU A 253 37.46 -10.58 36.12
N LEU A 254 36.48 -11.46 35.92
CA LEU A 254 36.59 -12.89 36.27
C LEU A 254 37.66 -13.59 35.41
N LEU A 255 37.66 -13.35 34.09
CA LEU A 255 38.66 -13.88 33.20
C LEU A 255 40.06 -13.39 33.55
N SER A 256 40.21 -12.07 33.80
CA SER A 256 41.51 -11.50 34.19
C SER A 256 42.02 -12.05 35.52
N TRP A 257 41.12 -12.12 36.55
CA TRP A 257 41.46 -12.64 37.86
C TRP A 257 41.88 -14.11 37.85
N PHE A 258 41.02 -14.99 37.32
CA PHE A 258 41.29 -16.43 37.26
C PHE A 258 42.36 -16.76 36.22
N GLY A 259 42.40 -16.05 35.09
CA GLY A 259 43.44 -16.20 34.08
C GLY A 259 44.82 -15.82 34.59
N ALA A 260 44.95 -14.61 35.21
CA ALA A 260 46.21 -14.20 35.81
C ALA A 260 46.69 -15.17 36.91
N ARG A 261 45.76 -15.66 37.76
CA ARG A 261 46.08 -16.69 38.75
C ARG A 261 46.60 -17.99 38.12
N THR A 262 46.00 -18.41 37.01
CA THR A 262 46.43 -19.61 36.25
C THR A 262 47.81 -19.38 35.62
N ILE A 263 48.04 -18.24 34.97
CA ILE A 263 49.34 -17.86 34.38
C ILE A 263 50.46 -17.85 35.42
N VAL A 264 50.23 -17.20 36.59
CA VAL A 264 51.23 -17.17 37.65
C VAL A 264 51.50 -18.56 38.22
N ALA A 265 50.47 -19.40 38.36
CA ALA A 265 50.62 -20.76 38.86
C ALA A 265 51.40 -21.69 37.91
N CYS A 266 51.35 -21.46 36.59
CA CYS A 266 52.02 -22.21 35.56
C CYS A 266 53.33 -21.57 35.06
N GLY A 267 53.74 -20.45 35.63
CA GLY A 267 54.95 -19.75 35.24
C GLY A 267 54.90 -19.11 33.83
N GLY A 268 53.72 -18.97 33.25
CA GLY A 268 53.51 -18.36 31.93
C GLY A 268 53.78 -19.28 30.73
N ASP A 269 54.04 -20.55 30.97
CA ASP A 269 54.31 -21.52 29.89
C ASP A 269 53.02 -22.06 29.30
N ALA A 270 52.75 -21.78 28.04
CA ALA A 270 51.60 -22.25 27.27
C ALA A 270 51.47 -23.77 27.19
N ALA A 271 52.58 -24.50 27.37
CA ALA A 271 52.56 -25.97 27.35
C ALA A 271 52.04 -26.59 28.66
N THR A 272 52.08 -25.85 29.77
CA THR A 272 51.67 -26.32 31.10
C THR A 272 50.42 -25.62 31.65
N GLY A 273 49.96 -24.55 30.99
CA GLY A 273 48.80 -23.80 31.42
C GLY A 273 48.32 -22.74 30.42
N LEU A 274 47.89 -21.61 30.89
CA LEU A 274 47.40 -20.49 30.08
C LEU A 274 48.53 -19.49 29.79
N SER A 275 48.66 -19.04 28.54
CA SER A 275 49.59 -18.00 28.14
C SER A 275 48.97 -16.59 28.25
N THR A 276 49.81 -15.54 28.17
CA THR A 276 49.36 -14.13 28.15
C THR A 276 48.53 -13.84 26.89
N GLY A 277 48.95 -14.35 25.72
CA GLY A 277 48.25 -14.19 24.46
C GLY A 277 46.89 -14.86 24.46
N GLU A 278 46.82 -16.10 25.03
CA GLU A 278 45.55 -16.82 25.18
C GLU A 278 44.56 -16.09 26.08
N LEU A 279 45.01 -15.48 27.18
CA LEU A 279 44.15 -14.67 28.04
C LEU A 279 43.57 -13.49 27.28
N LEU A 280 44.37 -12.77 26.47
CA LEU A 280 43.90 -11.65 25.64
C LEU A 280 42.89 -12.13 24.59
N SER A 281 43.05 -13.31 24.04
CA SER A 281 42.06 -13.91 23.13
C SER A 281 40.75 -14.22 23.81
N LEU A 282 40.76 -14.78 25.04
CA LEU A 282 39.56 -15.01 25.84
C LEU A 282 38.81 -13.71 26.16
N LEU A 283 39.53 -12.61 26.47
CA LEU A 283 38.94 -11.28 26.66
C LEU A 283 38.26 -10.74 25.37
N SER A 284 38.91 -10.98 24.22
CA SER A 284 38.33 -10.60 22.92
C SER A 284 37.07 -11.41 22.63
N TYR A 285 37.06 -12.73 22.88
CA TYR A 285 35.87 -13.56 22.72
C TYR A 285 34.74 -13.16 23.68
N ALA A 286 35.06 -12.73 24.89
CA ALA A 286 34.03 -12.19 25.82
C ALA A 286 33.26 -11.05 25.14
N THR A 287 33.99 -10.11 24.55
CA THR A 287 33.38 -8.96 23.86
C THR A 287 32.55 -9.40 22.64
N GLN A 288 33.10 -10.32 21.82
CA GLN A 288 32.41 -10.81 20.63
C GLN A 288 31.10 -11.56 20.97
N ILE A 289 31.12 -12.45 21.98
CA ILE A 289 29.94 -13.21 22.43
C ILE A 289 28.85 -12.23 22.90
N LEU A 290 29.19 -11.28 23.77
CA LEU A 290 28.23 -10.35 24.34
C LEU A 290 27.63 -9.42 23.28
N MET A 291 28.45 -8.90 22.36
CA MET A 291 28.00 -8.09 21.22
C MET A 291 27.08 -8.87 20.27
N SER A 292 27.37 -10.15 20.05
CA SER A 292 26.53 -11.00 19.21
C SER A 292 25.13 -11.24 19.82
N LEU A 293 25.05 -11.39 21.15
CA LEU A 293 23.78 -11.51 21.87
C LEU A 293 22.94 -10.22 21.81
N MET A 294 23.61 -9.05 21.86
CA MET A 294 22.94 -7.77 21.63
C MET A 294 22.37 -7.65 20.22
N GLY A 295 23.14 -8.11 19.21
CA GLY A 295 22.67 -8.18 17.83
C GLY A 295 21.41 -9.05 17.68
N LEU A 296 21.35 -10.20 18.35
CA LEU A 296 20.16 -11.06 18.37
C LEU A 296 18.94 -10.38 18.98
N SER A 297 19.12 -9.62 20.08
CA SER A 297 18.05 -8.83 20.68
C SER A 297 17.48 -7.80 19.71
N MET A 298 18.35 -7.09 18.99
CA MET A 298 17.94 -6.08 18.01
C MET A 298 17.15 -6.70 16.84
N ILE A 299 17.55 -7.89 16.37
CA ILE A 299 16.84 -8.63 15.33
C ILE A 299 15.41 -8.95 15.78
N PHE A 300 15.24 -9.40 17.01
CA PHE A 300 13.91 -9.73 17.54
C PHE A 300 12.98 -8.52 17.58
N VAL A 301 13.49 -7.35 18.01
CA VAL A 301 12.71 -6.10 17.99
C VAL A 301 12.26 -5.77 16.57
N MET A 302 13.19 -5.83 15.62
CA MET A 302 12.90 -5.47 14.22
C MET A 302 11.93 -6.44 13.56
N LEU A 303 12.04 -7.73 13.84
CA LEU A 303 11.07 -8.74 13.37
C LEU A 303 9.67 -8.46 13.91
N THR A 304 9.57 -8.08 15.19
CA THR A 304 8.28 -7.76 15.82
C THR A 304 7.66 -6.51 15.19
N MET A 305 8.44 -5.45 14.95
CA MET A 305 7.97 -4.22 14.30
C MET A 305 7.53 -4.45 12.85
N SER A 306 8.27 -5.31 12.14
CA SER A 306 7.98 -5.59 10.72
C SER A 306 6.80 -6.56 10.52
N ARG A 307 6.38 -7.28 11.56
CA ARG A 307 5.29 -8.25 11.50
C ARG A 307 3.99 -7.61 10.99
N THR A 308 3.63 -6.46 11.51
CA THR A 308 2.41 -5.73 11.11
C THR A 308 2.45 -5.32 9.64
N SER A 309 3.60 -4.82 9.17
CA SER A 309 3.79 -4.52 7.74
C SER A 309 3.65 -5.77 6.89
N GLY A 310 4.20 -6.91 7.35
CA GLY A 310 4.06 -8.20 6.67
C GLY A 310 2.61 -8.70 6.61
N GLU A 311 1.86 -8.57 7.69
CA GLU A 311 0.44 -8.95 7.74
C GLU A 311 -0.40 -8.13 6.77
N ARG A 312 -0.20 -6.80 6.72
CA ARG A 312 -0.90 -5.90 5.78
C ARG A 312 -0.58 -6.19 4.32
N VAL A 313 0.68 -6.46 4.01
CA VAL A 313 1.10 -6.82 2.64
C VAL A 313 0.51 -8.17 2.22
N VAL A 314 0.55 -9.17 3.11
CA VAL A 314 0.00 -10.50 2.82
C VAL A 314 -1.53 -10.49 2.73
N GLU A 315 -2.22 -9.67 3.52
CA GLU A 315 -3.65 -9.44 3.39
C GLU A 315 -4.00 -9.00 1.96
N LEU A 316 -3.28 -7.98 1.44
CA LEU A 316 -3.49 -7.51 0.07
C LEU A 316 -3.15 -8.59 -0.97
N LEU A 317 -2.05 -9.33 -0.81
CA LEU A 317 -1.68 -10.38 -1.75
C LEU A 317 -2.63 -11.58 -1.77
N ASN A 318 -3.31 -11.86 -0.66
CA ASN A 318 -4.26 -12.98 -0.53
C ASN A 318 -5.68 -12.61 -0.94
N GLU A 319 -6.00 -11.31 -1.03
CA GLU A 319 -7.31 -10.87 -1.48
C GLU A 319 -7.60 -11.38 -2.89
N THR A 320 -8.77 -11.95 -3.11
CA THR A 320 -9.19 -12.50 -4.41
C THR A 320 -10.28 -11.61 -5.00
N PRO A 321 -10.21 -11.28 -6.31
CA PRO A 321 -11.30 -10.60 -6.98
C PRO A 321 -12.56 -11.46 -6.89
N ASP A 322 -13.68 -10.87 -6.51
CA ASP A 322 -14.99 -11.51 -6.50
C ASP A 322 -15.64 -11.53 -7.89
N ILE A 323 -15.25 -10.59 -8.77
CA ILE A 323 -15.68 -10.52 -10.15
C ILE A 323 -14.55 -10.99 -11.06
N THR A 324 -14.81 -12.07 -11.80
CA THR A 324 -13.85 -12.64 -12.75
C THR A 324 -14.54 -12.94 -14.08
N THR A 325 -13.77 -12.99 -15.15
CA THR A 325 -14.25 -13.46 -16.46
C THR A 325 -14.47 -14.97 -16.41
N PRO A 326 -15.64 -15.50 -16.81
CA PRO A 326 -15.88 -16.95 -16.87
C PRO A 326 -15.07 -17.60 -18.00
N GLU A 327 -14.79 -18.93 -17.89
CA GLU A 327 -13.99 -19.66 -18.88
C GLU A 327 -14.62 -19.63 -20.29
N ASN A 328 -15.96 -19.67 -20.39
CA ASN A 328 -16.71 -19.61 -21.66
C ASN A 328 -17.38 -18.26 -21.86
N ALA A 329 -16.63 -17.18 -21.66
CA ALA A 329 -17.14 -15.82 -21.75
C ALA A 329 -17.61 -15.44 -23.17
N VAL A 330 -18.73 -14.73 -23.25
CA VAL A 330 -19.21 -14.11 -24.49
C VAL A 330 -18.31 -12.93 -24.85
N LYS A 331 -17.80 -12.93 -26.08
CA LYS A 331 -16.82 -11.93 -26.59
C LYS A 331 -17.42 -10.91 -27.56
N SER A 332 -18.72 -10.72 -27.55
CA SER A 332 -19.38 -9.66 -28.33
C SER A 332 -20.69 -9.28 -27.67
N VAL A 333 -20.96 -8.00 -27.56
CA VAL A 333 -22.27 -7.49 -27.12
C VAL A 333 -23.16 -7.37 -28.36
N PRO A 334 -24.33 -8.01 -28.43
CA PRO A 334 -25.18 -7.97 -29.61
C PRO A 334 -25.68 -6.55 -29.92
N ASP A 335 -26.33 -5.91 -28.95
CA ASP A 335 -26.88 -4.55 -29.06
C ASP A 335 -26.83 -3.81 -27.71
N GLY A 336 -27.37 -2.59 -27.66
CA GLY A 336 -27.41 -1.75 -26.46
C GLY A 336 -28.67 -1.91 -25.60
N SER A 337 -29.46 -2.98 -25.76
CA SER A 337 -30.63 -3.23 -24.91
C SER A 337 -30.19 -3.63 -23.48
N ILE A 338 -30.99 -3.27 -22.47
CA ILE A 338 -30.67 -3.55 -21.08
C ILE A 338 -31.92 -4.04 -20.37
N ASP A 339 -31.77 -5.18 -19.66
CA ASP A 339 -32.86 -5.76 -18.86
C ASP A 339 -32.41 -5.92 -17.40
N PHE A 340 -33.23 -5.47 -16.47
CA PHE A 340 -33.14 -5.77 -15.06
C PHE A 340 -34.29 -6.71 -14.70
N GLU A 341 -33.97 -7.92 -14.20
CA GLU A 341 -34.92 -8.93 -13.84
C GLU A 341 -34.83 -9.23 -12.34
N HIS A 342 -35.81 -8.76 -11.56
CA HIS A 342 -35.90 -8.92 -10.10
C HIS A 342 -34.58 -8.62 -9.36
N VAL A 343 -33.93 -7.51 -9.73
CA VAL A 343 -32.59 -7.18 -9.22
C VAL A 343 -32.66 -6.64 -7.81
N GLN A 344 -31.89 -7.30 -6.91
CA GLN A 344 -31.56 -6.80 -5.59
C GLN A 344 -30.05 -6.66 -5.45
N PHE A 345 -29.60 -5.56 -4.81
CA PHE A 345 -28.16 -5.28 -4.64
C PHE A 345 -27.86 -4.60 -3.32
N SER A 346 -26.77 -5.04 -2.67
CA SER A 346 -26.19 -4.47 -1.47
C SER A 346 -24.67 -4.38 -1.58
N TYR A 347 -24.04 -3.29 -1.13
CA TYR A 347 -22.57 -3.15 -1.14
C TYR A 347 -21.87 -4.10 -0.15
N ARG A 348 -22.60 -4.61 0.84
CA ARG A 348 -22.09 -5.58 1.81
C ARG A 348 -22.94 -6.85 1.74
N HIS A 349 -22.46 -7.81 0.96
CA HIS A 349 -23.13 -9.11 0.83
C HIS A 349 -23.31 -9.78 2.19
N GLY A 350 -24.52 -10.26 2.49
CA GLY A 350 -24.82 -11.08 3.67
C GLY A 350 -24.87 -10.37 5.02
N THR A 351 -24.81 -9.03 5.09
CA THR A 351 -25.00 -8.27 6.35
C THR A 351 -26.45 -7.84 6.52
N GLU A 352 -26.94 -7.84 7.77
CA GLU A 352 -28.22 -7.24 8.15
C GLU A 352 -28.20 -5.75 7.81
N GLY A 353 -28.86 -5.36 6.73
CA GLY A 353 -28.97 -3.98 6.28
C GLY A 353 -29.97 -3.86 5.13
N LYS A 354 -30.51 -2.65 4.93
CA LYS A 354 -31.40 -2.37 3.81
C LYS A 354 -30.60 -2.46 2.51
N PRO A 355 -31.10 -3.21 1.49
CA PRO A 355 -30.43 -3.27 0.19
C PRO A 355 -30.41 -1.89 -0.47
N ALA A 356 -29.35 -1.62 -1.23
CA ALA A 356 -29.23 -0.39 -2.01
C ALA A 356 -30.24 -0.34 -3.17
N LEU A 357 -30.55 -1.49 -3.77
CA LEU A 357 -31.57 -1.66 -4.78
C LEU A 357 -32.46 -2.85 -4.41
N SER A 358 -33.78 -2.71 -4.59
CA SER A 358 -34.77 -3.72 -4.22
C SER A 358 -35.77 -3.95 -5.35
N ASP A 359 -35.82 -5.20 -5.85
CA ASP A 359 -36.78 -5.67 -6.85
C ASP A 359 -36.91 -4.76 -8.08
N ILE A 360 -35.77 -4.43 -8.69
CA ILE A 360 -35.74 -3.64 -9.91
C ILE A 360 -36.11 -4.53 -11.09
N ASN A 361 -37.21 -4.16 -11.79
CA ASN A 361 -37.67 -4.78 -13.02
C ASN A 361 -37.80 -3.70 -14.09
N LEU A 362 -37.03 -3.80 -15.18
CA LEU A 362 -36.97 -2.76 -16.20
C LEU A 362 -36.45 -3.34 -17.53
N HIS A 363 -37.03 -2.89 -18.63
CA HIS A 363 -36.51 -3.11 -19.98
C HIS A 363 -36.20 -1.76 -20.64
N ILE A 364 -34.98 -1.60 -21.15
CA ILE A 364 -34.51 -0.43 -21.90
C ILE A 364 -34.20 -0.91 -23.34
N PRO A 365 -34.92 -0.42 -24.36
CA PRO A 365 -34.63 -0.77 -25.74
C PRO A 365 -33.26 -0.21 -26.23
N ALA A 366 -32.63 -0.90 -27.17
CA ALA A 366 -31.41 -0.41 -27.79
C ALA A 366 -31.63 0.94 -28.47
N GLY A 367 -30.68 1.88 -28.29
CA GLY A 367 -30.72 3.23 -28.83
C GLY A 367 -31.56 4.24 -28.02
N ALA A 368 -32.34 3.78 -27.03
CA ALA A 368 -33.15 4.68 -26.22
C ALA A 368 -32.32 5.64 -25.36
N THR A 369 -32.86 6.83 -25.12
CA THR A 369 -32.34 7.79 -24.16
C THR A 369 -33.16 7.70 -22.89
N VAL A 370 -32.52 7.32 -21.78
CA VAL A 370 -33.15 7.11 -20.48
C VAL A 370 -32.65 8.18 -19.49
N GLY A 371 -33.59 8.93 -18.93
CA GLY A 371 -33.33 9.85 -17.82
C GLY A 371 -33.49 9.13 -16.47
N VAL A 372 -32.63 9.36 -15.51
CA VAL A 372 -32.74 8.81 -14.15
C VAL A 372 -32.76 9.96 -13.15
N ILE A 373 -33.84 10.08 -12.41
CA ILE A 373 -34.07 11.13 -11.40
C ILE A 373 -34.36 10.49 -10.05
N GLY A 374 -34.08 11.23 -8.98
CA GLY A 374 -34.39 10.84 -7.61
C GLY A 374 -33.61 11.66 -6.61
N GLY A 375 -33.99 11.62 -5.36
CA GLY A 375 -33.34 12.32 -4.26
C GLY A 375 -31.88 11.87 -4.04
N THR A 376 -31.15 12.62 -3.19
CA THR A 376 -29.82 12.19 -2.74
C THR A 376 -29.96 10.90 -1.94
N GLY A 377 -29.14 9.90 -2.24
CA GLY A 377 -29.23 8.57 -1.59
C GLY A 377 -30.25 7.60 -2.19
N SER A 378 -30.97 7.96 -3.26
CA SER A 378 -31.94 7.05 -3.93
C SER A 378 -31.30 5.91 -4.76
N SER A 379 -29.99 5.73 -4.68
CA SER A 379 -29.21 4.65 -5.33
C SER A 379 -29.09 4.71 -6.86
N LYS A 380 -29.21 5.91 -7.46
CA LYS A 380 -29.04 6.10 -8.91
C LYS A 380 -27.70 5.60 -9.44
N SER A 381 -26.59 5.97 -8.80
CA SER A 381 -25.26 5.52 -9.20
C SER A 381 -25.11 4.00 -9.04
N SER A 382 -25.68 3.42 -7.97
CA SER A 382 -25.66 1.96 -7.78
C SER A 382 -26.38 1.22 -8.92
N PHE A 383 -27.52 1.77 -9.39
CA PHE A 383 -28.28 1.22 -10.51
C PHE A 383 -27.43 1.14 -11.79
N VAL A 384 -26.76 2.23 -12.18
CA VAL A 384 -25.98 2.24 -13.43
C VAL A 384 -24.67 1.48 -13.34
N GLN A 385 -24.09 1.34 -12.14
CA GLN A 385 -22.83 0.59 -11.93
C GLN A 385 -22.96 -0.91 -12.14
N LEU A 386 -24.17 -1.46 -12.09
CA LEU A 386 -24.44 -2.88 -12.36
C LEU A 386 -24.35 -3.21 -13.85
N ILE A 387 -24.61 -2.25 -14.75
CA ILE A 387 -24.62 -2.45 -16.21
C ILE A 387 -23.23 -2.84 -16.75
N PRO A 388 -22.13 -2.10 -16.44
CA PRO A 388 -20.78 -2.52 -16.81
C PRO A 388 -20.19 -3.58 -15.88
N ARG A 389 -21.02 -4.19 -15.01
CA ARG A 389 -20.62 -5.19 -14.02
C ARG A 389 -19.47 -4.69 -13.15
N LEU A 390 -19.60 -3.49 -12.55
CA LEU A 390 -18.66 -3.02 -11.52
C LEU A 390 -18.90 -3.72 -10.19
N TYR A 391 -20.15 -4.15 -9.96
CA TYR A 391 -20.60 -5.00 -8.86
C TYR A 391 -21.52 -6.10 -9.42
N ASP A 392 -21.59 -7.24 -8.76
CA ASP A 392 -22.57 -8.30 -9.05
C ASP A 392 -23.82 -8.13 -8.16
N VAL A 393 -24.97 -8.54 -8.65
CA VAL A 393 -26.25 -8.47 -7.95
C VAL A 393 -26.38 -9.59 -6.91
N ASP A 394 -27.09 -9.33 -5.80
CA ASP A 394 -27.38 -10.36 -4.79
C ASP A 394 -28.46 -11.33 -5.27
N LEU A 395 -29.51 -10.80 -5.91
CA LEU A 395 -30.62 -11.58 -6.50
C LEU A 395 -30.95 -11.02 -7.87
N GLY A 396 -31.52 -11.87 -8.74
CA GLY A 396 -31.92 -11.49 -10.07
C GLY A 396 -30.80 -11.49 -11.10
N ALA A 397 -31.01 -10.78 -12.19
CA ALA A 397 -30.02 -10.66 -13.28
C ALA A 397 -30.09 -9.29 -13.95
N VAL A 398 -28.94 -8.77 -14.34
CA VAL A 398 -28.80 -7.65 -15.28
C VAL A 398 -28.34 -8.24 -16.61
N LYS A 399 -29.02 -7.90 -17.68
CA LYS A 399 -28.67 -8.37 -19.04
C LYS A 399 -28.36 -7.18 -19.94
N VAL A 400 -27.41 -7.35 -20.82
CA VAL A 400 -27.05 -6.41 -21.89
C VAL A 400 -27.13 -7.19 -23.21
N GLY A 401 -27.84 -6.67 -24.22
CA GLY A 401 -28.10 -7.40 -25.45
C GLY A 401 -28.75 -8.76 -25.23
N GLY A 402 -29.64 -8.88 -24.23
CA GLY A 402 -30.32 -10.10 -23.83
C GLY A 402 -29.48 -11.16 -23.11
N ILE A 403 -28.18 -10.88 -22.85
CA ILE A 403 -27.26 -11.82 -22.21
C ILE A 403 -26.88 -11.27 -20.82
N ASP A 404 -26.93 -12.15 -19.80
CA ASP A 404 -26.54 -11.81 -18.42
C ASP A 404 -25.09 -11.27 -18.38
N VAL A 405 -24.88 -10.12 -17.72
CA VAL A 405 -23.56 -9.46 -17.62
C VAL A 405 -22.49 -10.36 -17.01
N ARG A 406 -22.87 -11.35 -16.19
CA ARG A 406 -21.96 -12.33 -15.58
C ARG A 406 -21.38 -13.33 -16.57
N LYS A 407 -21.96 -13.45 -17.77
CA LYS A 407 -21.51 -14.36 -18.83
C LYS A 407 -20.55 -13.72 -19.83
N TYR A 408 -20.39 -12.42 -19.77
CA TYR A 408 -19.48 -11.69 -20.65
C TYR A 408 -18.02 -11.78 -20.20
N ASP A 409 -17.13 -11.71 -21.19
CA ASP A 409 -15.77 -11.23 -20.96
C ASP A 409 -15.81 -9.78 -20.48
N LEU A 410 -15.14 -9.48 -19.37
CA LEU A 410 -15.20 -8.15 -18.74
C LEU A 410 -14.66 -7.03 -19.64
N ASP A 411 -13.60 -7.32 -20.39
CA ASP A 411 -13.00 -6.32 -21.29
C ASP A 411 -13.96 -6.03 -22.45
N THR A 412 -14.63 -7.05 -22.98
CA THR A 412 -15.63 -6.90 -24.03
C THR A 412 -16.84 -6.11 -23.52
N LEU A 413 -17.43 -6.47 -22.38
CA LEU A 413 -18.59 -5.75 -21.84
C LEU A 413 -18.24 -4.29 -21.55
N ARG A 414 -17.14 -4.07 -20.83
CA ARG A 414 -16.66 -2.73 -20.50
C ARG A 414 -16.13 -1.98 -21.71
N GLY A 415 -15.77 -2.67 -22.80
CA GLY A 415 -15.47 -2.13 -24.11
C GLY A 415 -16.67 -1.44 -24.76
N ASP A 416 -17.83 -2.10 -24.75
CA ASP A 416 -19.07 -1.63 -25.36
C ASP A 416 -19.93 -0.74 -24.45
N VAL A 417 -19.65 -0.71 -23.12
CA VAL A 417 -20.31 0.17 -22.15
C VAL A 417 -19.32 1.25 -21.68
N ALA A 418 -19.57 2.50 -22.06
CA ALA A 418 -18.80 3.63 -21.56
C ALA A 418 -19.53 4.31 -20.42
N MET A 419 -18.81 4.67 -19.37
CA MET A 419 -19.37 5.35 -18.20
C MET A 419 -18.55 6.59 -17.84
N VAL A 420 -19.21 7.73 -17.74
CA VAL A 420 -18.66 8.95 -17.15
C VAL A 420 -19.14 9.03 -15.71
N LEU A 421 -18.19 8.90 -14.79
CA LEU A 421 -18.47 8.85 -13.36
C LEU A 421 -18.77 10.25 -12.80
N GLN A 422 -19.52 10.32 -11.70
CA GLN A 422 -19.81 11.56 -10.98
C GLN A 422 -18.53 12.33 -10.58
N LYS A 423 -17.50 11.62 -10.11
CA LYS A 423 -16.17 12.19 -9.86
C LYS A 423 -15.30 12.06 -11.11
N ASN A 424 -15.24 13.14 -11.87
CA ASN A 424 -14.44 13.21 -13.09
C ASN A 424 -12.95 13.29 -12.77
N VAL A 425 -12.17 12.30 -13.21
CA VAL A 425 -10.72 12.23 -12.98
C VAL A 425 -9.97 12.29 -14.31
N LEU A 426 -9.00 13.21 -14.36
CA LEU A 426 -8.00 13.29 -15.44
C LEU A 426 -6.64 12.87 -14.90
N PHE A 427 -5.86 12.20 -15.74
CA PHE A 427 -4.50 11.78 -15.42
C PHE A 427 -3.49 12.85 -15.82
N SER A 428 -2.32 12.82 -15.20
CA SER A 428 -1.19 13.64 -15.63
C SER A 428 -0.77 13.26 -17.05
N GLY A 429 -0.61 14.24 -17.92
CA GLY A 429 -0.31 14.05 -19.34
C GLY A 429 -0.96 15.11 -20.20
N THR A 430 -0.89 15.03 -21.51
CA THR A 430 -1.56 15.97 -22.39
C THR A 430 -3.07 15.74 -22.40
N ILE A 431 -3.85 16.71 -22.90
CA ILE A 431 -5.28 16.52 -23.17
C ILE A 431 -5.45 15.34 -24.13
N LYS A 432 -4.63 15.25 -25.17
CA LYS A 432 -4.63 14.15 -26.13
C LYS A 432 -4.40 12.80 -25.48
N ASP A 433 -3.42 12.67 -24.57
CA ASP A 433 -3.16 11.44 -23.83
C ASP A 433 -4.38 11.03 -22.98
N ASN A 434 -5.02 12.00 -22.35
CA ASN A 434 -6.24 11.76 -21.56
C ASN A 434 -7.41 11.28 -22.42
N LEU A 435 -7.54 11.78 -23.63
CA LEU A 435 -8.60 11.38 -24.56
C LEU A 435 -8.37 9.98 -25.13
N ARG A 436 -7.11 9.62 -25.41
CA ARG A 436 -6.72 8.28 -25.90
C ARG A 436 -6.98 7.14 -24.91
N TRP A 437 -7.34 7.43 -23.68
CA TRP A 437 -7.90 6.39 -22.79
C TRP A 437 -9.23 5.82 -23.29
N GLY A 438 -9.95 6.55 -24.14
CA GLY A 438 -11.15 6.05 -24.80
C GLY A 438 -10.83 5.09 -25.95
N ASP A 439 -9.85 5.45 -26.78
CA ASP A 439 -9.29 4.64 -27.88
C ASP A 439 -7.82 5.04 -28.08
N GLU A 440 -6.90 4.11 -27.79
CA GLU A 440 -5.44 4.33 -27.91
C GLU A 440 -5.01 4.68 -29.35
N ASN A 441 -5.72 4.14 -30.33
CA ASN A 441 -5.42 4.31 -31.76
C ASN A 441 -6.20 5.47 -32.42
N ALA A 442 -6.98 6.23 -31.64
CA ALA A 442 -7.77 7.33 -32.17
C ALA A 442 -6.90 8.35 -32.91
N THR A 443 -7.30 8.69 -34.13
CA THR A 443 -6.68 9.75 -34.95
C THR A 443 -6.96 11.13 -34.35
N ASP A 444 -6.17 12.10 -34.71
CA ASP A 444 -6.37 13.48 -34.25
C ASP A 444 -7.71 14.07 -34.69
N GLU A 445 -8.23 13.62 -35.84
CA GLU A 445 -9.55 13.99 -36.35
C GLU A 445 -10.68 13.39 -35.51
N GLU A 446 -10.59 12.12 -35.15
CA GLU A 446 -11.55 11.47 -34.27
C GLU A 446 -11.55 12.09 -32.87
N ILE A 447 -10.38 12.39 -32.33
CA ILE A 447 -10.22 13.10 -31.04
C ILE A 447 -10.92 14.46 -31.10
N ARG A 448 -10.67 15.24 -32.18
CA ARG A 448 -11.29 16.53 -32.34
C ARG A 448 -12.80 16.43 -32.49
N HIS A 449 -13.28 15.48 -33.30
CA HIS A 449 -14.72 15.24 -33.48
C HIS A 449 -15.40 14.89 -32.16
N ALA A 450 -14.85 13.98 -31.36
CA ALA A 450 -15.39 13.65 -30.05
C ALA A 450 -15.41 14.87 -29.10
N CYS A 451 -14.39 15.74 -29.17
CA CYS A 451 -14.35 16.98 -28.41
C CYS A 451 -15.39 18.00 -28.88
N GLN A 452 -15.69 18.05 -30.17
CA GLN A 452 -16.77 18.90 -30.72
C GLN A 452 -18.13 18.43 -30.21
N LEU A 453 -18.40 17.11 -30.24
CA LEU A 453 -19.64 16.54 -29.69
C LEU A 453 -19.80 16.82 -28.19
N ALA A 454 -18.70 16.77 -27.44
CA ALA A 454 -18.67 17.07 -26.01
C ALA A 454 -18.58 18.59 -25.71
N GLN A 455 -18.63 19.46 -26.72
CA GLN A 455 -18.47 20.92 -26.58
C GLN A 455 -17.13 21.29 -25.91
N ALA A 456 -16.07 20.50 -26.14
CA ALA A 456 -14.76 20.69 -25.54
C ALA A 456 -13.74 21.36 -26.48
N ASP A 457 -13.90 21.26 -27.81
CA ASP A 457 -12.94 21.77 -28.80
C ASP A 457 -12.71 23.28 -28.61
N ASP A 458 -13.75 24.08 -28.44
CA ASP A 458 -13.66 25.53 -28.34
C ASP A 458 -12.71 25.99 -27.24
N PHE A 459 -12.87 25.46 -26.02
CA PHE A 459 -11.98 25.84 -24.91
C PHE A 459 -10.58 25.24 -25.05
N ILE A 460 -10.44 24.05 -25.67
CA ILE A 460 -9.11 23.46 -25.92
C ILE A 460 -8.30 24.37 -26.85
N GLN A 461 -8.93 24.92 -27.89
CA GLN A 461 -8.29 25.84 -28.81
C GLN A 461 -7.85 27.15 -28.16
N THR A 462 -8.43 27.54 -27.02
CA THR A 462 -7.97 28.73 -26.27
C THR A 462 -6.67 28.50 -25.51
N PHE A 463 -6.27 27.27 -25.30
CA PHE A 463 -5.00 26.97 -24.63
C PHE A 463 -3.80 27.20 -25.59
N PRO A 464 -2.68 27.73 -25.09
CA PRO A 464 -1.50 28.03 -25.93
C PRO A 464 -0.94 26.82 -26.72
N LYS A 465 -1.16 25.59 -26.17
CA LYS A 465 -0.71 24.34 -26.81
C LYS A 465 -1.87 23.48 -27.34
N GLY A 466 -3.11 24.00 -27.34
CA GLY A 466 -4.28 23.26 -27.76
C GLY A 466 -4.37 21.87 -27.10
N TYR A 467 -4.49 20.82 -27.90
CA TYR A 467 -4.58 19.43 -27.44
C TYR A 467 -3.31 18.88 -26.76
N ASP A 468 -2.15 19.51 -26.97
CA ASP A 468 -0.88 19.16 -26.31
C ASP A 468 -0.71 19.89 -24.97
N THR A 469 -1.74 20.60 -24.51
CA THR A 469 -1.75 21.22 -23.17
C THR A 469 -1.67 20.15 -22.10
N TYR A 470 -0.71 20.30 -21.17
CA TYR A 470 -0.49 19.37 -20.08
C TYR A 470 -1.55 19.53 -18.99
N ILE A 471 -2.15 18.42 -18.60
CA ILE A 471 -3.08 18.30 -17.49
C ILE A 471 -2.32 17.82 -16.25
N GLU A 472 -2.45 18.54 -15.14
CA GLU A 472 -1.89 18.14 -13.86
C GLU A 472 -2.69 16.99 -13.23
N GLN A 473 -2.09 16.31 -12.25
CA GLN A 473 -2.71 15.19 -11.55
C GLN A 473 -4.11 15.55 -11.02
N GLY A 474 -5.10 14.76 -11.41
CA GLY A 474 -6.50 15.01 -11.05
C GLY A 474 -7.15 16.18 -11.78
N GLY A 475 -6.46 16.80 -12.78
CA GLY A 475 -6.99 17.91 -13.55
C GLY A 475 -7.14 19.20 -12.74
N THR A 476 -6.19 19.52 -11.85
CA THR A 476 -6.27 20.69 -10.96
C THR A 476 -6.17 22.01 -11.71
N ASN A 477 -5.58 22.00 -12.90
CA ASN A 477 -5.40 23.16 -13.77
C ASN A 477 -6.52 23.39 -14.80
N VAL A 478 -7.63 22.64 -14.72
CA VAL A 478 -8.82 22.83 -15.55
C VAL A 478 -10.08 22.97 -14.68
N SER A 479 -11.08 23.73 -15.17
CA SER A 479 -12.34 23.92 -14.44
C SER A 479 -13.17 22.64 -14.37
N GLY A 480 -14.13 22.56 -13.42
CA GLY A 480 -15.02 21.40 -13.28
C GLY A 480 -15.77 21.05 -14.56
N GLY A 481 -16.35 22.05 -15.24
CA GLY A 481 -17.07 21.87 -16.50
C GLY A 481 -16.15 21.47 -17.67
N GLN A 482 -14.91 21.99 -17.73
CA GLN A 482 -13.91 21.56 -18.71
C GLN A 482 -13.54 20.09 -18.49
N LYS A 483 -13.30 19.69 -17.22
CA LYS A 483 -13.01 18.31 -16.83
C LYS A 483 -14.15 17.36 -17.22
N GLN A 484 -15.39 17.72 -16.96
CA GLN A 484 -16.56 16.93 -17.35
C GLN A 484 -16.62 16.72 -18.86
N ARG A 485 -16.48 17.79 -19.67
CA ARG A 485 -16.52 17.72 -21.12
C ARG A 485 -15.39 16.86 -21.69
N LEU A 486 -14.19 16.92 -21.12
CA LEU A 486 -13.08 16.03 -21.51
C LEU A 486 -13.39 14.55 -21.17
N CYS A 487 -14.02 14.26 -20.02
CA CYS A 487 -14.42 12.90 -19.67
C CYS A 487 -15.56 12.38 -20.59
N ILE A 488 -16.48 13.24 -21.01
CA ILE A 488 -17.50 12.90 -22.00
C ILE A 488 -16.85 12.60 -23.36
N ALA A 489 -15.94 13.45 -23.85
CA ALA A 489 -15.21 13.21 -25.10
C ALA A 489 -14.43 11.89 -25.07
N ARG A 490 -13.77 11.57 -23.94
CA ARG A 490 -13.10 10.28 -23.71
C ARG A 490 -14.07 9.10 -23.85
N ALA A 491 -15.27 9.21 -23.28
CA ALA A 491 -16.28 8.15 -23.36
C ALA A 491 -16.82 7.98 -24.79
N LEU A 492 -16.97 9.06 -25.54
CA LEU A 492 -17.42 9.03 -26.94
C LEU A 492 -16.41 8.39 -27.89
N LEU A 493 -15.11 8.62 -27.68
CA LEU A 493 -14.04 8.00 -28.47
C LEU A 493 -14.08 6.48 -28.42
N LYS A 494 -14.64 5.90 -27.39
CA LYS A 494 -14.82 4.47 -27.24
C LYS A 494 -15.86 3.88 -28.22
N LYS A 495 -16.69 4.74 -28.84
CA LYS A 495 -17.80 4.36 -29.73
C LYS A 495 -18.71 3.30 -29.11
N PRO A 496 -19.22 3.52 -27.88
CA PRO A 496 -19.89 2.48 -27.13
C PRO A 496 -21.32 2.19 -27.64
N LYS A 497 -21.83 0.99 -27.36
CA LYS A 497 -23.26 0.65 -27.54
C LYS A 497 -24.13 1.25 -26.45
N ILE A 498 -23.58 1.41 -25.24
CA ILE A 498 -24.24 2.02 -24.09
C ILE A 498 -23.36 3.11 -23.51
N LEU A 499 -23.89 4.34 -23.41
CA LEU A 499 -23.24 5.49 -22.78
C LEU A 499 -23.96 5.85 -21.48
N ILE A 500 -23.27 5.81 -20.38
CA ILE A 500 -23.76 6.17 -19.05
C ILE A 500 -23.14 7.49 -18.61
N LEU A 501 -23.97 8.44 -18.24
CA LEU A 501 -23.58 9.76 -17.74
C LEU A 501 -24.09 9.90 -16.29
N ASP A 502 -23.23 9.64 -15.30
CA ASP A 502 -23.59 9.74 -13.89
C ASP A 502 -23.30 11.15 -13.37
N ASP A 503 -24.37 12.00 -13.34
CA ASP A 503 -24.32 13.42 -12.92
C ASP A 503 -23.20 14.23 -13.62
N SER A 504 -22.90 13.82 -14.86
CA SER A 504 -21.71 14.29 -15.58
C SER A 504 -21.89 15.64 -16.25
N THR A 505 -23.05 16.28 -16.13
CA THR A 505 -23.32 17.63 -16.68
C THR A 505 -23.64 18.65 -15.60
N SER A 506 -23.55 18.28 -14.33
CA SER A 506 -23.92 19.15 -13.18
C SER A 506 -23.05 20.42 -13.06
N ALA A 507 -21.79 20.38 -13.49
CA ALA A 507 -20.89 21.53 -13.52
C ALA A 507 -20.82 22.22 -14.90
N VAL A 508 -21.65 21.79 -15.86
CA VAL A 508 -21.79 22.40 -17.19
C VAL A 508 -23.01 23.31 -17.16
N ASP A 509 -22.94 24.46 -17.83
CA ASP A 509 -24.07 25.36 -17.97
C ASP A 509 -25.20 24.74 -18.81
N THR A 510 -26.43 25.23 -18.60
CA THR A 510 -27.62 24.65 -19.21
C THR A 510 -27.60 24.68 -20.75
N ARG A 511 -26.99 25.74 -21.33
CA ARG A 511 -26.89 25.88 -22.80
C ARG A 511 -25.95 24.84 -23.38
N THR A 512 -24.76 24.67 -22.77
CA THR A 512 -23.76 23.66 -23.20
C THR A 512 -24.30 22.24 -23.00
N ASP A 513 -25.03 21.95 -21.91
CA ASP A 513 -25.68 20.65 -21.70
C ASP A 513 -26.70 20.34 -22.81
N ALA A 514 -27.54 21.32 -23.18
CA ALA A 514 -28.50 21.17 -24.29
C ALA A 514 -27.79 20.90 -25.63
N LEU A 515 -26.67 21.55 -25.91
CA LEU A 515 -25.88 21.32 -27.13
C LEU A 515 -25.27 19.90 -27.15
N ILE A 516 -24.74 19.43 -26.04
CA ILE A 516 -24.20 18.06 -25.90
C ILE A 516 -25.29 17.02 -26.18
N ARG A 517 -26.48 17.20 -25.58
CA ARG A 517 -27.62 16.27 -25.80
C ARG A 517 -28.11 16.33 -27.24
N GLY A 518 -28.18 17.51 -27.84
CA GLY A 518 -28.53 17.68 -29.27
C GLY A 518 -27.53 16.97 -30.19
N ALA A 519 -26.23 17.04 -29.89
CA ALA A 519 -25.20 16.31 -30.60
C ALA A 519 -25.36 14.79 -30.46
N PHE A 520 -25.68 14.28 -29.27
CA PHE A 520 -25.91 12.86 -29.04
C PHE A 520 -27.12 12.31 -29.82
N ALA A 521 -28.20 13.05 -29.88
CA ALA A 521 -29.38 12.64 -30.62
C ALA A 521 -29.10 12.53 -32.13
N LYS A 522 -28.24 13.41 -32.67
CA LYS A 522 -27.92 13.45 -34.10
C LYS A 522 -26.81 12.48 -34.50
N GLU A 523 -25.71 12.43 -33.73
CA GLU A 523 -24.47 11.77 -34.15
C GLU A 523 -24.35 10.33 -33.62
N ILE A 524 -25.01 9.99 -32.50
CA ILE A 524 -24.99 8.65 -31.90
C ILE A 524 -26.42 8.12 -31.63
N PRO A 525 -27.34 8.11 -32.61
CA PRO A 525 -28.73 7.71 -32.39
C PRO A 525 -28.88 6.26 -31.94
N ASN A 526 -28.02 5.36 -32.40
CA ASN A 526 -28.06 3.93 -32.11
C ASN A 526 -27.43 3.55 -30.75
N THR A 527 -26.75 4.46 -30.08
CA THR A 527 -26.18 4.24 -28.75
C THR A 527 -27.28 4.42 -27.71
N THR A 528 -27.45 3.47 -26.80
CA THR A 528 -28.32 3.62 -25.64
C THR A 528 -27.69 4.59 -24.63
N LYS A 529 -28.42 5.63 -24.23
CA LYS A 529 -27.91 6.68 -23.34
C LYS A 529 -28.64 6.64 -22.02
N ILE A 530 -27.92 6.55 -20.92
CA ILE A 530 -28.48 6.63 -19.57
C ILE A 530 -27.91 7.89 -18.91
N ILE A 531 -28.77 8.84 -18.60
CA ILE A 531 -28.41 10.15 -18.07
C ILE A 531 -28.96 10.28 -16.65
N ILE A 532 -28.10 10.17 -15.65
CA ILE A 532 -28.47 10.56 -14.29
C ILE A 532 -28.30 12.08 -14.17
N ALA A 533 -29.37 12.74 -13.85
CA ALA A 533 -29.37 14.20 -13.69
C ALA A 533 -30.07 14.63 -12.40
N GLN A 534 -29.61 15.75 -11.86
CA GLN A 534 -30.28 16.45 -10.76
C GLN A 534 -31.33 17.43 -11.29
N ARG A 535 -31.14 17.92 -12.53
CA ARG A 535 -32.05 18.87 -13.20
C ARG A 535 -32.97 18.12 -14.14
N ILE A 536 -34.30 18.34 -14.00
CA ILE A 536 -35.29 17.73 -14.90
C ILE A 536 -35.07 18.21 -16.35
N ALA A 537 -34.70 19.47 -16.56
CA ALA A 537 -34.40 20.00 -17.89
C ALA A 537 -33.35 19.15 -18.68
N SER A 538 -32.46 18.46 -17.99
CA SER A 538 -31.45 17.58 -18.63
C SER A 538 -32.01 16.25 -19.13
N VAL A 539 -33.18 15.82 -18.67
CA VAL A 539 -33.81 14.53 -19.02
C VAL A 539 -35.21 14.66 -19.59
N GLN A 540 -35.76 15.88 -19.65
CA GLN A 540 -37.14 16.15 -20.10
C GLN A 540 -37.43 15.60 -21.50
N GLY A 541 -36.44 15.62 -22.40
CA GLY A 541 -36.57 15.09 -23.76
C GLY A 541 -36.13 13.60 -23.89
N ALA A 542 -35.99 12.86 -22.81
CA ALA A 542 -35.67 11.44 -22.85
C ALA A 542 -36.88 10.59 -23.29
N ASP A 543 -36.60 9.48 -23.97
CA ASP A 543 -37.65 8.52 -24.38
C ASP A 543 -38.31 7.86 -23.17
N MET A 544 -37.57 7.73 -22.08
CA MET A 544 -38.01 7.14 -20.83
C MET A 544 -37.34 7.86 -19.65
N ILE A 545 -38.10 8.16 -18.62
CA ILE A 545 -37.58 8.73 -17.38
C ILE A 545 -37.93 7.78 -16.23
N LEU A 546 -36.92 7.44 -15.45
CA LEU A 546 -37.02 6.61 -14.25
C LEU A 546 -36.95 7.49 -13.01
N VAL A 547 -37.92 7.39 -12.14
CA VAL A 547 -37.93 8.05 -10.83
C VAL A 547 -37.53 7.00 -9.79
N LEU A 548 -36.31 7.13 -9.25
CA LEU A 548 -35.82 6.27 -8.19
C LEU A 548 -36.03 6.93 -6.82
N ASP A 549 -36.62 6.17 -5.92
CA ASP A 549 -36.72 6.54 -4.51
C ASP A 549 -36.43 5.32 -3.64
N ASP A 550 -35.59 5.50 -2.64
CA ASP A 550 -35.25 4.49 -1.64
C ASP A 550 -34.88 3.12 -2.24
N GLY A 551 -34.11 3.13 -3.34
CA GLY A 551 -33.63 1.92 -4.02
C GLY A 551 -34.67 1.19 -4.86
N LYS A 552 -35.81 1.83 -5.19
CA LYS A 552 -36.87 1.28 -6.04
C LYS A 552 -37.21 2.22 -7.19
N ILE A 553 -37.69 1.68 -8.30
CA ILE A 553 -38.31 2.47 -9.35
C ILE A 553 -39.76 2.73 -8.93
N VAL A 554 -40.07 3.97 -8.56
CA VAL A 554 -41.42 4.37 -8.11
C VAL A 554 -42.31 4.83 -9.25
N SER A 555 -41.72 5.34 -10.34
CA SER A 555 -42.44 5.75 -11.55
C SER A 555 -41.53 5.62 -12.77
N CYS A 556 -42.12 5.29 -13.93
CA CYS A 556 -41.44 5.20 -15.21
C CYS A 556 -42.38 5.69 -16.32
N GLY A 557 -41.90 6.50 -17.24
CA GLY A 557 -42.65 7.00 -18.38
C GLY A 557 -41.99 8.22 -19.03
N THR A 558 -42.66 8.85 -19.98
CA THR A 558 -42.21 10.10 -20.59
C THR A 558 -42.45 11.29 -19.65
N HIS A 559 -41.89 12.45 -19.99
CA HIS A 559 -42.11 13.68 -19.21
C HIS A 559 -43.62 13.99 -18.98
N ASP A 560 -44.41 13.95 -20.07
CA ASP A 560 -45.80 14.29 -20.03
C ASP A 560 -46.64 13.29 -19.22
N GLU A 561 -46.34 12.02 -19.30
CA GLU A 561 -46.93 10.94 -18.49
C GLU A 561 -46.60 11.13 -16.99
N LEU A 562 -45.33 11.39 -16.68
CA LEU A 562 -44.90 11.56 -15.28
C LEU A 562 -45.44 12.84 -14.64
N MET A 563 -45.63 13.88 -15.40
CA MET A 563 -46.31 15.10 -14.92
C MET A 563 -47.75 14.82 -14.48
N GLN A 564 -48.39 13.82 -15.07
CA GLN A 564 -49.77 13.44 -14.72
C GLN A 564 -49.82 12.38 -13.60
N THR A 565 -48.90 11.40 -13.64
CA THR A 565 -48.98 10.17 -12.84
C THR A 565 -48.07 10.18 -11.60
N SER A 566 -46.96 10.96 -11.60
CA SER A 566 -45.96 10.89 -10.54
C SER A 566 -45.97 12.19 -9.68
N PRO A 567 -46.46 12.14 -8.44
CA PRO A 567 -46.42 13.30 -7.55
C PRO A 567 -44.97 13.78 -7.26
N ILE A 568 -44.04 12.81 -7.06
CA ILE A 568 -42.62 13.11 -6.77
C ILE A 568 -41.98 13.83 -7.95
N TYR A 569 -42.22 13.35 -9.18
CA TYR A 569 -41.66 13.99 -10.38
C TYR A 569 -42.19 15.42 -10.56
N ARG A 570 -43.50 15.62 -10.36
CA ARG A 570 -44.15 16.92 -10.46
C ARG A 570 -43.63 17.92 -9.42
N GLU A 571 -43.49 17.48 -8.17
CA GLU A 571 -42.95 18.32 -7.10
C GLU A 571 -41.52 18.79 -7.41
N VAL A 572 -40.65 17.90 -7.87
CA VAL A 572 -39.28 18.23 -8.28
C VAL A 572 -39.28 19.21 -9.47
N TYR A 573 -40.13 18.97 -10.48
CA TYR A 573 -40.25 19.86 -11.63
C TYR A 573 -40.72 21.25 -11.23
N GLU A 574 -41.80 21.37 -10.45
CA GLU A 574 -42.32 22.65 -9.98
C GLU A 574 -41.31 23.41 -9.10
N SER A 575 -40.59 22.70 -8.24
CA SER A 575 -39.58 23.34 -7.39
C SER A 575 -38.43 23.94 -8.20
N GLN A 576 -38.03 23.27 -9.28
CA GLN A 576 -36.96 23.72 -10.17
C GLN A 576 -37.43 24.86 -11.10
N THR A 577 -38.69 24.82 -11.57
CA THR A 577 -39.25 25.82 -12.49
C THR A 577 -39.62 27.13 -11.77
N LYS A 578 -40.10 27.05 -10.53
CA LYS A 578 -40.41 28.23 -9.71
C LYS A 578 -39.18 28.99 -9.22
N GLY A 579 -37.99 28.35 -9.25
CA GLY A 579 -36.71 28.95 -8.87
C GLY A 579 -35.93 29.59 -10.03
N ASP A 580 -36.41 29.52 -11.25
CA ASP A 580 -35.70 30.00 -12.44
C ASP A 580 -36.07 31.47 -12.74
N PRO A 581 -35.17 32.47 -12.58
CA PRO A 581 -35.45 33.89 -12.79
C PRO A 581 -35.88 34.24 -14.23
N ASP A 582 -35.56 33.41 -15.23
CA ASP A 582 -35.89 33.64 -16.63
C ASP A 582 -37.39 33.43 -16.96
N ASN A 583 -38.16 32.76 -16.08
CA ASN A 583 -39.60 32.58 -16.24
C ASN A 583 -40.44 33.71 -15.59
N ALA A 584 -39.82 34.62 -14.86
CA ALA A 584 -40.52 35.75 -14.21
C ALA A 584 -40.86 36.89 -15.17
N THR A 585 -40.44 36.84 -16.44
CA THR A 585 -40.70 37.88 -17.46
C THR A 585 -41.76 37.50 -18.50
N ALA A 586 -42.40 36.32 -18.36
CA ALA A 586 -43.42 35.83 -19.33
C ALA A 586 -44.83 35.70 -18.74
N SER A 587 -45.17 36.43 -17.68
CA SER A 587 -46.55 36.55 -17.14
C SER A 587 -47.06 37.98 -17.13
#